data_52f50e65fd37382529b2f51523e0f389
#
_entry.id   52f50e65fd37382529b2f51523e0f389
#
_cell.length_a   1.000
_cell.length_b   1.000
_cell.length_c   1.000
_cell.angle_alpha   90.00
_cell.angle_beta   90.00
_cell.angle_gamma   90.00
#
_symmetry.space_group_name_H-M   'P 1'
#
loop_
_entity.id
_entity.type
_entity.pdbx_description
1 polymer ?
#
loop_
_entity_poly.entity_id
_entity_poly.type
_entity_poly.pdbx_seq_one_letter_code
_entity_poly.pdbx_strand_id
1 'polypeptide(L)'
;MIYCERVHKKYGKVRALHNVSISCGKGEILGLVGANGAGKTTLFKILLGLVTADNGKVEIAGDGAKKIGGIIEKPALYPYLNAHENLRLFAKMQGADFSKIAIEASLEQVGLPLNRTDPVRNFSMGMKQRLGIAVALLNNPSCLLLDEPFSGLDPLGIEALKQLILDLTQQTQMTILISSHIIDVLSTVCTNLSIIHNGEIVQTGATSTILAACTKSYSLCGSDIHKASFLSDYDTVSNGDCMTISASATEISEIIFKLSQQQIAITSCRPVLDLQQLFNPKEK
;
A
#
# COMPACT_ATOMS: atom_id res chain seq x y z
N MET A 1 13.65 -5.75 9.49
CA MET A 1 13.51 -4.33 9.87
C MET A 1 14.17 -3.45 8.81
N ILE A 2 13.50 -2.40 8.40
CA ILE A 2 14.02 -1.37 7.47
C ILE A 2 14.21 -0.08 8.25
N TYR A 3 15.35 0.56 8.09
CA TYR A 3 15.67 1.82 8.75
C TYR A 3 16.39 2.76 7.78
N CYS A 4 15.89 3.97 7.65
CA CYS A 4 16.55 5.06 6.93
C CYS A 4 16.63 6.28 7.82
N GLU A 5 17.76 6.97 7.78
CA GLU A 5 18.01 8.19 8.52
C GLU A 5 18.61 9.26 7.63
N ARG A 6 17.90 10.41 7.53
CA ARG A 6 18.34 11.61 6.81
C ARG A 6 18.84 11.33 5.40
N VAL A 7 18.10 10.50 4.66
CA VAL A 7 18.43 10.12 3.28
C VAL A 7 18.19 11.30 2.34
N HIS A 8 19.20 11.58 1.52
CA HIS A 8 19.16 12.61 0.49
C HIS A 8 19.47 12.00 -0.89
N LYS A 9 18.78 12.50 -1.94
CA LYS A 9 19.05 12.12 -3.32
C LYS A 9 18.74 13.26 -4.29
N LYS A 10 19.71 13.56 -5.17
CA LYS A 10 19.57 14.49 -6.27
C LYS A 10 19.79 13.82 -7.62
N TYR A 11 19.05 14.23 -8.63
CA TYR A 11 19.28 13.91 -10.03
C TYR A 11 19.46 15.24 -10.80
N GLY A 12 20.71 15.60 -11.06
CA GLY A 12 21.02 16.91 -11.63
C GLY A 12 20.51 18.04 -10.74
N LYS A 13 19.57 18.86 -11.25
CA LYS A 13 18.95 19.96 -10.50
C LYS A 13 17.75 19.52 -9.64
N VAL A 14 17.21 18.31 -9.87
CA VAL A 14 16.01 17.83 -9.17
C VAL A 14 16.42 17.17 -7.85
N ARG A 15 15.88 17.67 -6.74
CA ARG A 15 16.02 17.08 -5.41
C ARG A 15 14.90 16.05 -5.23
N ALA A 16 15.21 14.78 -5.44
CA ALA A 16 14.23 13.69 -5.36
C ALA A 16 13.92 13.27 -3.91
N LEU A 17 14.92 13.31 -3.01
CA LEU A 17 14.74 13.08 -1.58
C LEU A 17 15.51 14.13 -0.78
N HIS A 18 14.91 14.61 0.31
CA HIS A 18 15.50 15.57 1.22
C HIS A 18 15.20 15.20 2.67
N ASN A 19 16.24 14.82 3.40
CA ASN A 19 16.17 14.47 4.83
C ASN A 19 15.11 13.40 5.18
N VAL A 20 14.98 12.39 4.32
CA VAL A 20 13.98 11.33 4.50
C VAL A 20 14.42 10.37 5.58
N SER A 21 13.58 10.20 6.61
CA SER A 21 13.79 9.21 7.68
C SER A 21 12.51 8.38 7.83
N ILE A 22 12.62 7.06 7.72
CA ILE A 22 11.54 6.10 7.97
C ILE A 22 12.07 4.87 8.70
N SER A 23 11.20 4.22 9.44
CA SER A 23 11.48 2.92 10.06
C SER A 23 10.29 2.00 9.87
N CYS A 24 10.55 0.72 9.63
CA CYS A 24 9.54 -0.32 9.57
C CYS A 24 10.05 -1.55 10.33
N GLY A 25 9.32 -1.93 11.38
CA GLY A 25 9.67 -3.00 12.30
C GLY A 25 9.49 -4.40 11.71
N LYS A 26 9.89 -5.43 12.46
CA LYS A 26 9.62 -6.82 12.11
C LYS A 26 8.12 -7.11 12.23
N GLY A 27 7.54 -7.76 11.22
CA GLY A 27 6.10 -8.06 11.19
C GLY A 27 5.21 -6.83 11.02
N GLU A 28 5.78 -5.70 10.58
CA GLU A 28 5.06 -4.46 10.34
C GLU A 28 4.82 -4.25 8.85
N ILE A 29 3.66 -3.70 8.51
CA ILE A 29 3.34 -3.20 7.17
C ILE A 29 3.30 -1.68 7.22
N LEU A 30 4.30 -1.04 6.62
CA LEU A 30 4.37 0.42 6.50
C LEU A 30 3.91 0.87 5.11
N GLY A 31 2.91 1.75 5.07
CA GLY A 31 2.45 2.40 3.84
C GLY A 31 3.18 3.72 3.59
N LEU A 32 3.77 3.89 2.41
CA LEU A 32 4.34 5.15 1.96
C LEU A 32 3.38 5.84 0.99
N VAL A 33 2.67 6.84 1.49
CA VAL A 33 1.66 7.60 0.73
C VAL A 33 2.27 8.86 0.14
N GLY A 34 1.98 9.14 -1.11
CA GLY A 34 2.42 10.39 -1.76
C GLY A 34 1.98 10.47 -3.21
N ALA A 35 1.89 11.69 -3.74
CA ALA A 35 1.60 11.92 -5.15
C ALA A 35 2.68 11.34 -6.08
N ASN A 36 2.37 11.24 -7.37
CA ASN A 36 3.37 10.88 -8.37
C ASN A 36 4.49 11.95 -8.39
N GLY A 37 5.75 11.49 -8.42
CA GLY A 37 6.91 12.37 -8.32
C GLY A 37 7.31 12.78 -6.89
N ALA A 38 6.58 12.38 -5.85
CA ALA A 38 6.92 12.74 -4.46
C ALA A 38 8.21 12.10 -3.92
N GLY A 39 8.83 11.16 -4.64
CA GLY A 39 10.10 10.52 -4.25
C GLY A 39 9.98 9.05 -3.84
N LYS A 40 8.76 8.45 -3.82
CA LYS A 40 8.50 7.06 -3.39
C LYS A 40 9.42 6.05 -4.08
N THR A 41 9.38 6.00 -5.42
CA THR A 41 10.19 5.08 -6.23
C THR A 41 11.69 5.31 -6.04
N THR A 42 12.13 6.55 -5.85
CA THR A 42 13.55 6.85 -5.57
C THR A 42 13.98 6.26 -4.23
N LEU A 43 13.16 6.41 -3.19
CA LEU A 43 13.42 5.80 -1.89
C LEU A 43 13.49 4.27 -1.99
N PHE A 44 12.56 3.65 -2.71
CA PHE A 44 12.54 2.20 -2.92
C PHE A 44 13.78 1.71 -3.68
N LYS A 45 14.21 2.44 -4.73
CA LYS A 45 15.45 2.12 -5.46
C LYS A 45 16.68 2.18 -4.54
N ILE A 46 16.72 3.13 -3.60
CA ILE A 46 17.81 3.24 -2.62
C ILE A 46 17.76 2.06 -1.64
N LEU A 47 16.59 1.73 -1.09
CA LEU A 47 16.41 0.61 -0.17
C LEU A 47 16.79 -0.74 -0.81
N LEU A 48 16.52 -0.93 -2.10
CA LEU A 48 16.90 -2.13 -2.85
C LEU A 48 18.36 -2.11 -3.32
N GLY A 49 19.13 -1.06 -3.02
CA GLY A 49 20.52 -0.93 -3.45
C GLY A 49 20.71 -0.67 -4.94
N LEU A 50 19.64 -0.32 -5.67
CA LEU A 50 19.68 -0.02 -7.11
C LEU A 50 20.22 1.38 -7.39
N VAL A 51 20.13 2.28 -6.40
CA VAL A 51 20.63 3.66 -6.44
C VAL A 51 21.30 3.99 -5.12
N THR A 52 22.45 4.62 -5.15
CA THR A 52 23.14 5.09 -3.95
C THR A 52 22.56 6.42 -3.49
N ALA A 53 22.28 6.55 -2.19
CA ALA A 53 21.93 7.83 -1.57
C ALA A 53 23.14 8.78 -1.64
N ASP A 54 22.88 10.09 -1.78
CA ASP A 54 23.96 11.09 -1.78
C ASP A 54 24.43 11.40 -0.33
N ASN A 55 23.52 11.23 0.65
CA ASN A 55 23.80 11.35 2.08
C ASN A 55 22.73 10.59 2.88
N GLY A 56 23.00 10.35 4.17
CA GLY A 56 22.14 9.62 5.08
C GLY A 56 22.57 8.17 5.27
N LYS A 57 21.79 7.45 6.06
CA LYS A 57 22.06 6.05 6.43
C LYS A 57 20.87 5.17 6.03
N VAL A 58 21.18 3.98 5.49
CA VAL A 58 20.19 2.95 5.20
C VAL A 58 20.65 1.64 5.80
N GLU A 59 19.80 1.02 6.59
CA GLU A 59 20.06 -0.27 7.20
C GLU A 59 18.87 -1.19 6.95
N ILE A 60 19.17 -2.41 6.50
CA ILE A 60 18.19 -3.47 6.36
C ILE A 60 18.67 -4.65 7.19
N ALA A 61 17.98 -4.88 8.30
CA ALA A 61 18.28 -5.99 9.20
C ALA A 61 17.41 -7.18 8.82
N GLY A 62 18.03 -8.35 8.78
CA GLY A 62 17.36 -9.63 8.52
C GLY A 62 18.37 -10.75 8.57
N ASP A 63 17.89 -11.93 8.91
CA ASP A 63 18.65 -13.17 8.96
C ASP A 63 18.56 -13.83 7.59
N GLY A 64 19.70 -14.22 7.02
CA GLY A 64 19.76 -14.92 5.73
C GLY A 64 20.56 -14.22 4.65
N ALA A 65 20.77 -14.93 3.54
CA ALA A 65 21.59 -14.49 2.41
C ALA A 65 20.97 -13.30 1.66
N LYS A 66 19.65 -13.23 1.58
CA LYS A 66 18.88 -12.14 0.96
C LYS A 66 18.07 -11.43 2.04
N LYS A 67 18.41 -10.17 2.31
CA LYS A 67 17.71 -9.40 3.35
C LYS A 67 16.40 -8.79 2.84
N ILE A 68 16.33 -8.44 1.56
CA ILE A 68 15.23 -7.71 0.98
C ILE A 68 14.89 -8.20 -0.42
N GLY A 69 13.60 -8.37 -0.70
CA GLY A 69 13.06 -8.54 -2.03
C GLY A 69 12.17 -7.36 -2.40
N GLY A 70 11.91 -7.16 -3.68
CA GLY A 70 11.00 -6.08 -4.04
C GLY A 70 10.62 -6.04 -5.50
N ILE A 71 9.55 -5.29 -5.78
CA ILE A 71 9.05 -4.95 -7.10
C ILE A 71 9.00 -3.44 -7.21
N ILE A 72 9.63 -2.89 -8.25
CA ILE A 72 9.54 -1.48 -8.59
C ILE A 72 8.69 -1.33 -9.84
N GLU A 73 7.64 -0.53 -9.75
CA GLU A 73 6.67 -0.25 -10.82
C GLU A 73 5.96 -1.52 -11.31
N LYS A 74 6.60 -2.32 -12.15
CA LYS A 74 6.01 -3.55 -12.74
C LYS A 74 6.94 -4.74 -12.55
N PRO A 75 6.38 -5.95 -12.34
CA PRO A 75 7.17 -7.16 -12.30
C PRO A 75 7.92 -7.37 -13.61
N ALA A 76 9.25 -7.49 -13.54
CA ALA A 76 10.13 -7.72 -14.70
C ALA A 76 10.09 -9.20 -15.10
N LEU A 77 8.96 -9.67 -15.63
CA LEU A 77 8.73 -11.06 -16.03
C LEU A 77 9.02 -11.27 -17.53
N TYR A 78 9.43 -12.48 -17.89
CA TYR A 78 9.58 -12.89 -19.29
C TYR A 78 8.21 -13.26 -19.87
N PRO A 79 7.64 -12.47 -20.78
CA PRO A 79 6.25 -12.60 -21.20
C PRO A 79 5.96 -13.88 -22.01
N TYR A 80 6.98 -14.50 -22.59
CA TYR A 80 6.84 -15.73 -23.42
C TYR A 80 6.92 -17.01 -22.61
N LEU A 81 7.47 -16.94 -21.39
CA LEU A 81 7.60 -18.06 -20.47
C LEU A 81 6.32 -18.17 -19.63
N ASN A 82 5.99 -19.40 -19.20
CA ASN A 82 4.95 -19.64 -18.21
C ASN A 82 5.43 -19.29 -16.78
N ALA A 83 4.58 -19.46 -15.76
CA ALA A 83 4.92 -19.11 -14.38
C ALA A 83 6.07 -19.95 -13.81
N HIS A 84 6.07 -21.27 -14.06
CA HIS A 84 7.13 -22.18 -13.61
C HIS A 84 8.48 -21.85 -14.25
N GLU A 85 8.48 -21.58 -15.55
CA GLU A 85 9.70 -21.22 -16.28
C GLU A 85 10.28 -19.89 -15.81
N ASN A 86 9.43 -18.87 -15.58
CA ASN A 86 9.83 -17.61 -14.99
C ASN A 86 10.49 -17.82 -13.63
N LEU A 87 9.80 -18.48 -12.69
CA LEU A 87 10.34 -18.71 -11.35
C LEU A 87 11.65 -19.52 -11.41
N ARG A 88 11.70 -20.57 -12.23
CA ARG A 88 12.90 -21.38 -12.37
C ARG A 88 14.09 -20.60 -12.90
N LEU A 89 13.86 -19.69 -13.85
CA LEU A 89 14.88 -18.81 -14.39
C LEU A 89 15.40 -17.85 -13.33
N PHE A 90 14.50 -17.15 -12.64
CA PHE A 90 14.88 -16.22 -11.58
C PHE A 90 15.53 -16.91 -10.37
N ALA A 91 15.06 -18.10 -9.99
CA ALA A 91 15.68 -18.90 -8.94
C ALA A 91 17.14 -19.25 -9.29
N LYS A 92 17.41 -19.69 -10.53
CA LYS A 92 18.79 -19.93 -11.00
C LYS A 92 19.63 -18.65 -10.95
N MET A 93 19.10 -17.52 -11.42
CA MET A 93 19.81 -16.23 -11.41
C MET A 93 20.14 -15.74 -10.00
N GLN A 94 19.27 -16.03 -9.03
CA GLN A 94 19.45 -15.63 -7.63
C GLN A 94 20.14 -16.68 -6.77
N GLY A 95 20.54 -17.82 -7.31
CA GLY A 95 21.13 -18.94 -6.56
C GLY A 95 20.16 -19.59 -5.57
N ALA A 96 18.85 -19.49 -5.83
CA ALA A 96 17.80 -20.14 -5.04
C ALA A 96 17.56 -21.59 -5.49
N ASP A 97 16.86 -22.38 -4.66
CA ASP A 97 16.41 -23.71 -5.09
C ASP A 97 15.41 -23.58 -6.26
N PHE A 98 15.73 -24.26 -7.35
CA PHE A 98 14.92 -24.33 -8.57
C PHE A 98 14.35 -25.72 -8.86
N SER A 99 14.33 -26.58 -7.84
CA SER A 99 13.66 -27.88 -7.92
C SER A 99 12.16 -27.69 -8.21
N LYS A 100 11.53 -28.71 -8.79
CA LYS A 100 10.10 -28.67 -9.07
C LYS A 100 9.29 -28.37 -7.80
N ILE A 101 9.63 -29.01 -6.70
CA ILE A 101 8.94 -28.83 -5.40
C ILE A 101 9.06 -27.41 -4.91
N ALA A 102 10.25 -26.78 -4.95
CA ALA A 102 10.46 -25.40 -4.51
C ALA A 102 9.70 -24.39 -5.39
N ILE A 103 9.65 -24.62 -6.69
CA ILE A 103 8.91 -23.75 -7.61
C ILE A 103 7.40 -23.86 -7.39
N GLU A 104 6.86 -25.08 -7.22
CA GLU A 104 5.45 -25.30 -6.96
C GLU A 104 5.06 -24.66 -5.60
N ALA A 105 5.84 -24.84 -4.54
CA ALA A 105 5.64 -24.18 -3.26
C ALA A 105 5.62 -22.65 -3.36
N SER A 106 6.51 -22.08 -4.18
CA SER A 106 6.55 -20.63 -4.42
C SER A 106 5.30 -20.13 -5.15
N LEU A 107 4.74 -20.91 -6.08
CA LEU A 107 3.49 -20.58 -6.77
C LEU A 107 2.28 -20.68 -5.83
N GLU A 108 2.23 -21.74 -5.02
CA GLU A 108 1.17 -21.92 -4.00
C GLU A 108 1.18 -20.78 -2.98
N GLN A 109 2.36 -20.38 -2.50
CA GLN A 109 2.52 -19.29 -1.54
C GLN A 109 1.87 -17.98 -2.01
N VAL A 110 1.87 -17.73 -3.32
CA VAL A 110 1.23 -16.52 -3.89
C VAL A 110 -0.14 -16.80 -4.50
N GLY A 111 -0.71 -17.99 -4.30
CA GLY A 111 -2.03 -18.37 -4.77
C GLY A 111 -2.14 -18.44 -6.32
N LEU A 112 -1.07 -18.87 -6.99
CA LEU A 112 -1.09 -19.12 -8.43
C LEU A 112 -1.34 -20.60 -8.74
N PRO A 113 -2.16 -20.93 -9.75
CA PRO A 113 -2.47 -22.31 -10.11
C PRO A 113 -1.25 -23.06 -10.66
N LEU A 114 -1.00 -24.29 -10.19
CA LEU A 114 0.14 -25.11 -10.56
C LEU A 114 0.01 -25.72 -11.97
N ASN A 115 -1.21 -25.94 -12.44
CA ASN A 115 -1.47 -26.62 -13.72
C ASN A 115 -1.53 -25.68 -14.93
N ARG A 116 -1.23 -24.38 -14.74
CA ARG A 116 -1.29 -23.38 -15.80
C ARG A 116 0.03 -23.32 -16.58
N THR A 117 -0.05 -23.61 -17.87
CA THR A 117 1.11 -23.73 -18.76
C THR A 117 1.21 -22.64 -19.82
N ASP A 118 0.19 -21.77 -19.94
CA ASP A 118 0.19 -20.67 -20.89
C ASP A 118 1.21 -19.57 -20.50
N PRO A 119 1.72 -18.80 -21.49
CA PRO A 119 2.73 -17.78 -21.23
C PRO A 119 2.19 -16.62 -20.40
N VAL A 120 3.07 -15.99 -19.60
CA VAL A 120 2.75 -14.89 -18.68
C VAL A 120 2.13 -13.67 -19.38
N ARG A 121 2.38 -13.46 -20.68
CA ARG A 121 1.69 -12.41 -21.44
C ARG A 121 0.17 -12.51 -21.36
N ASN A 122 -0.39 -13.73 -21.22
CA ASN A 122 -1.82 -14.02 -21.13
C ASN A 122 -2.37 -13.90 -19.68
N PHE A 123 -1.51 -13.62 -18.69
CA PHE A 123 -1.93 -13.46 -17.30
C PHE A 123 -2.63 -12.13 -17.10
N SER A 124 -3.62 -12.11 -16.19
CA SER A 124 -4.17 -10.84 -15.67
C SER A 124 -3.07 -10.03 -14.96
N MET A 125 -3.30 -8.74 -14.76
CA MET A 125 -2.36 -7.89 -14.02
C MET A 125 -2.12 -8.43 -12.61
N GLY A 126 -3.17 -8.85 -11.90
CA GLY A 126 -3.06 -9.44 -10.56
C GLY A 126 -2.25 -10.74 -10.53
N MET A 127 -2.38 -11.60 -11.54
CA MET A 127 -1.54 -12.80 -11.65
C MET A 127 -0.07 -12.45 -11.90
N LYS A 128 0.21 -11.45 -12.74
CA LYS A 128 1.58 -10.96 -12.98
C LYS A 128 2.17 -10.37 -11.71
N GLN A 129 1.38 -9.61 -10.96
CA GLN A 129 1.81 -9.03 -9.69
C GLN A 129 2.16 -10.12 -8.67
N ARG A 130 1.30 -11.14 -8.50
CA ARG A 130 1.57 -12.27 -7.60
C ARG A 130 2.79 -13.08 -8.02
N LEU A 131 2.99 -13.32 -9.32
CA LEU A 131 4.20 -13.98 -9.81
C LEU A 131 5.46 -13.14 -9.54
N GLY A 132 5.38 -11.82 -9.70
CA GLY A 132 6.47 -10.89 -9.33
C GLY A 132 6.80 -10.97 -7.84
N ILE A 133 5.79 -11.07 -6.97
CA ILE A 133 5.99 -11.28 -5.54
C ILE A 133 6.68 -12.62 -5.27
N ALA A 134 6.27 -13.71 -5.94
CA ALA A 134 6.95 -15.01 -5.81
C ALA A 134 8.44 -14.90 -6.16
N VAL A 135 8.79 -14.17 -7.24
CA VAL A 135 10.19 -13.90 -7.60
C VAL A 135 10.91 -13.07 -6.54
N ALA A 136 10.24 -12.06 -5.97
CA ALA A 136 10.82 -11.23 -4.91
C ALA A 136 11.07 -12.02 -3.63
N LEU A 137 10.24 -13.04 -3.34
CA LEU A 137 10.33 -13.91 -2.16
C LEU A 137 11.39 -15.02 -2.28
N LEU A 138 11.96 -15.27 -3.44
CA LEU A 138 13.05 -16.24 -3.60
C LEU A 138 14.19 -15.95 -2.62
N ASN A 139 14.78 -16.99 -2.03
CA ASN A 139 15.76 -16.93 -0.95
C ASN A 139 15.23 -16.37 0.39
N ASN A 140 13.91 -16.40 0.60
CA ASN A 140 13.24 -16.07 1.86
C ASN A 140 13.71 -14.74 2.49
N PRO A 141 13.54 -13.59 1.80
CA PRO A 141 13.95 -12.31 2.34
C PRO A 141 13.15 -11.95 3.59
N SER A 142 13.79 -11.25 4.54
CA SER A 142 13.12 -10.76 5.75
C SER A 142 12.26 -9.51 5.50
N CYS A 143 12.50 -8.82 4.39
CA CYS A 143 11.80 -7.58 4.02
C CYS A 143 11.30 -7.67 2.57
N LEU A 144 10.12 -7.10 2.32
CA LEU A 144 9.51 -7.01 0.98
C LEU A 144 9.12 -5.56 0.68
N LEU A 145 9.53 -5.05 -0.49
CA LEU A 145 9.16 -3.73 -0.99
C LEU A 145 8.23 -3.86 -2.19
N LEU A 146 7.11 -3.15 -2.16
CA LEU A 146 6.10 -3.18 -3.22
C LEU A 146 5.78 -1.74 -3.65
N ASP A 147 6.30 -1.33 -4.82
CA ASP A 147 6.05 0.00 -5.37
C ASP A 147 4.78 -0.02 -6.21
N GLU A 148 3.74 0.70 -5.75
CA GLU A 148 2.40 0.82 -6.38
C GLU A 148 1.76 -0.54 -6.75
N PRO A 149 1.76 -1.56 -5.86
CA PRO A 149 1.37 -2.94 -6.23
C PRO A 149 -0.11 -3.09 -6.60
N PHE A 150 -0.97 -2.16 -6.21
CA PHE A 150 -2.41 -2.18 -6.46
C PHE A 150 -2.80 -1.47 -7.77
N SER A 151 -1.85 -0.78 -8.42
CA SER A 151 -2.13 0.00 -9.62
C SER A 151 -2.56 -0.89 -10.79
N GLY A 152 -3.70 -0.55 -11.41
CA GLY A 152 -4.24 -1.27 -12.57
C GLY A 152 -4.88 -2.64 -12.25
N LEU A 153 -5.08 -2.95 -10.98
CA LEU A 153 -5.85 -4.14 -10.57
C LEU A 153 -7.35 -3.83 -10.53
N ASP A 154 -8.15 -4.83 -10.84
CA ASP A 154 -9.58 -4.84 -10.57
C ASP A 154 -9.85 -5.02 -9.06
N PRO A 155 -11.07 -4.77 -8.57
CA PRO A 155 -11.39 -4.89 -7.13
C PRO A 155 -11.08 -6.27 -6.55
N LEU A 156 -11.32 -7.35 -7.29
CA LEU A 156 -11.02 -8.72 -6.84
C LEU A 156 -9.52 -8.96 -6.75
N GLY A 157 -8.76 -8.42 -7.71
CA GLY A 157 -7.30 -8.47 -7.70
C GLY A 157 -6.69 -7.70 -6.54
N ILE A 158 -7.24 -6.53 -6.20
CA ILE A 158 -6.83 -5.74 -5.04
C ILE A 158 -7.06 -6.56 -3.76
N GLU A 159 -8.26 -7.14 -3.58
CA GLU A 159 -8.58 -7.89 -2.36
C GLU A 159 -7.70 -9.14 -2.21
N ALA A 160 -7.49 -9.88 -3.29
CA ALA A 160 -6.61 -11.05 -3.30
C ALA A 160 -5.14 -10.69 -2.99
N LEU A 161 -4.66 -9.54 -3.46
CA LEU A 161 -3.30 -9.07 -3.17
C LEU A 161 -3.17 -8.56 -1.73
N LYS A 162 -4.18 -7.88 -1.20
CA LYS A 162 -4.24 -7.47 0.21
C LYS A 162 -4.12 -8.69 1.13
N GLN A 163 -4.93 -9.72 0.88
CA GLN A 163 -4.90 -10.94 1.68
C GLN A 163 -3.52 -11.60 1.64
N LEU A 164 -2.91 -11.72 0.46
CA LEU A 164 -1.54 -12.25 0.32
C LEU A 164 -0.53 -11.47 1.18
N ILE A 165 -0.59 -10.14 1.18
CA ILE A 165 0.32 -9.28 1.96
C ILE A 165 0.12 -9.51 3.46
N LEU A 166 -1.13 -9.60 3.92
CA LEU A 166 -1.46 -9.88 5.33
C LEU A 166 -0.97 -11.27 5.74
N ASP A 167 -1.21 -12.28 4.91
CA ASP A 167 -0.78 -13.66 5.18
C ASP A 167 0.75 -13.77 5.28
N LEU A 168 1.48 -13.14 4.36
CA LEU A 168 2.94 -13.09 4.40
C LEU A 168 3.45 -12.47 5.71
N THR A 169 2.84 -11.36 6.14
CA THR A 169 3.25 -10.70 7.38
C THR A 169 2.94 -11.55 8.60
N GLN A 170 1.75 -12.15 8.69
CA GLN A 170 1.32 -12.94 9.83
C GLN A 170 2.09 -14.26 9.96
N GLN A 171 2.29 -14.96 8.85
CA GLN A 171 2.91 -16.29 8.86
C GLN A 171 4.43 -16.24 9.01
N THR A 172 5.08 -15.23 8.44
CA THR A 172 6.55 -15.18 8.39
C THR A 172 7.17 -14.05 9.20
N GLN A 173 6.34 -13.18 9.82
CA GLN A 173 6.81 -11.96 10.50
C GLN A 173 7.63 -11.06 9.57
N MET A 174 7.28 -11.06 8.28
CA MET A 174 7.94 -10.27 7.24
C MET A 174 7.68 -8.78 7.47
N THR A 175 8.72 -7.98 7.28
CA THR A 175 8.61 -6.52 7.23
C THR A 175 8.22 -6.12 5.81
N ILE A 176 7.10 -5.41 5.63
CA ILE A 176 6.63 -5.03 4.30
C ILE A 176 6.51 -3.51 4.20
N LEU A 177 7.10 -2.93 3.16
CA LEU A 177 6.96 -1.52 2.81
C LEU A 177 6.21 -1.41 1.48
N ILE A 178 5.09 -0.71 1.48
CA ILE A 178 4.21 -0.56 0.30
C ILE A 178 4.08 0.91 -0.04
N SER A 179 4.34 1.29 -1.29
CA SER A 179 3.99 2.63 -1.76
C SER A 179 2.63 2.63 -2.46
N SER A 180 1.87 3.69 -2.28
CA SER A 180 0.70 3.99 -3.11
C SER A 180 0.33 5.46 -3.04
N HIS A 181 -0.41 5.91 -4.05
CA HIS A 181 -1.11 7.19 -4.03
C HIS A 181 -2.59 7.03 -3.60
N ILE A 182 -3.06 5.78 -3.39
CA ILE A 182 -4.44 5.44 -2.99
C ILE A 182 -4.43 5.06 -1.51
N ILE A 183 -4.73 6.05 -0.66
CA ILE A 183 -4.69 5.87 0.80
C ILE A 183 -5.73 4.87 1.29
N ASP A 184 -6.91 4.81 0.67
CA ASP A 184 -8.00 3.91 1.07
C ASP A 184 -7.59 2.44 1.05
N VAL A 185 -6.81 2.04 0.04
CA VAL A 185 -6.29 0.68 -0.05
C VAL A 185 -5.22 0.44 1.00
N LEU A 186 -4.25 1.37 1.16
CA LEU A 186 -3.19 1.24 2.17
C LEU A 186 -3.76 1.19 3.59
N SER A 187 -4.80 1.96 3.87
CA SER A 187 -5.43 2.03 5.18
C SER A 187 -6.01 0.70 5.67
N THR A 188 -6.34 -0.19 4.75
CA THR A 188 -6.90 -1.52 5.07
C THR A 188 -5.84 -2.60 5.29
N VAL A 189 -4.57 -2.31 4.96
CA VAL A 189 -3.47 -3.28 5.01
C VAL A 189 -2.36 -2.82 5.96
N CYS A 190 -2.04 -1.51 5.96
CA CYS A 190 -0.90 -0.98 6.68
C CYS A 190 -1.23 -0.68 8.15
N THR A 191 -0.33 -1.05 9.05
CA THR A 191 -0.40 -0.71 10.47
C THR A 191 -0.02 0.75 10.71
N ASN A 192 0.98 1.23 9.97
CA ASN A 192 1.48 2.60 10.00
C ASN A 192 1.55 3.19 8.59
N LEU A 193 1.44 4.50 8.52
CA LEU A 193 1.61 5.28 7.30
C LEU A 193 2.73 6.31 7.45
N SER A 194 3.48 6.54 6.38
CA SER A 194 4.39 7.66 6.21
C SER A 194 3.96 8.46 4.99
N ILE A 195 3.76 9.76 5.15
CA ILE A 195 3.33 10.64 4.07
C ILE A 195 4.57 11.34 3.52
N ILE A 196 4.82 11.14 2.23
CA ILE A 196 5.93 11.80 1.52
C ILE A 196 5.39 12.86 0.57
N HIS A 197 5.95 14.06 0.66
CA HIS A 197 5.62 15.19 -0.21
C HIS A 197 6.91 15.92 -0.61
N ASN A 198 7.08 16.18 -1.91
CA ASN A 198 8.25 16.87 -2.47
C ASN A 198 9.61 16.33 -1.96
N GLY A 199 9.71 15.02 -1.77
CA GLY A 199 10.93 14.35 -1.31
C GLY A 199 11.18 14.42 0.19
N GLU A 200 10.21 14.84 1.01
CA GLU A 200 10.30 14.92 2.46
C GLU A 200 9.18 14.09 3.13
N ILE A 201 9.46 13.48 4.27
CA ILE A 201 8.41 12.88 5.11
C ILE A 201 7.76 14.00 5.93
N VAL A 202 6.48 14.23 5.64
CA VAL A 202 5.72 15.31 6.31
C VAL A 202 4.96 14.81 7.55
N GLN A 203 4.61 13.53 7.57
CA GLN A 203 3.92 12.89 8.69
C GLN A 203 4.20 11.39 8.73
N THR A 204 4.30 10.81 9.93
CA THR A 204 4.38 9.36 10.16
C THR A 204 3.59 9.01 11.41
N GLY A 205 2.89 7.89 11.42
CA GLY A 205 2.15 7.42 12.57
C GLY A 205 1.24 6.23 12.28
N ALA A 206 0.52 5.80 13.32
CA ALA A 206 -0.49 4.75 13.17
C ALA A 206 -1.54 5.15 12.13
N THR A 207 -1.93 4.21 11.28
CA THR A 207 -2.90 4.43 10.22
C THR A 207 -4.18 5.05 10.75
N SER A 208 -4.73 4.52 11.85
CA SER A 208 -5.95 5.06 12.48
C SER A 208 -5.81 6.52 12.90
N THR A 209 -4.68 6.91 13.47
CA THR A 209 -4.40 8.29 13.92
C THR A 209 -4.32 9.24 12.72
N ILE A 210 -3.62 8.85 11.66
CA ILE A 210 -3.49 9.67 10.45
C ILE A 210 -4.86 9.86 9.78
N LEU A 211 -5.63 8.77 9.62
CA LEU A 211 -6.97 8.86 9.03
C LEU A 211 -7.91 9.73 9.85
N ALA A 212 -7.93 9.59 11.18
CA ALA A 212 -8.76 10.40 12.05
C ALA A 212 -8.43 11.90 11.94
N ALA A 213 -7.13 12.25 11.83
CA ALA A 213 -6.70 13.63 11.68
C ALA A 213 -7.11 14.25 10.33
N CYS A 214 -7.31 13.43 9.29
CA CYS A 214 -7.66 13.87 7.93
C CYS A 214 -9.15 13.74 7.62
N THR A 215 -9.95 13.17 8.52
CA THR A 215 -11.40 13.02 8.35
C THR A 215 -12.10 14.26 8.90
N LYS A 216 -12.68 15.08 8.02
CA LYS A 216 -13.48 16.26 8.38
C LYS A 216 -14.93 16.12 8.02
N SER A 217 -15.27 15.16 7.19
CA SER A 217 -16.63 14.94 6.73
C SER A 217 -16.88 13.46 6.53
N TYR A 218 -18.16 13.11 6.49
CA TYR A 218 -18.62 11.74 6.27
C TYR A 218 -19.65 11.72 5.16
N SER A 219 -19.57 10.74 4.28
CA SER A 219 -20.62 10.44 3.31
C SER A 219 -21.57 9.41 3.90
N LEU A 220 -22.80 9.84 4.16
CA LEU A 220 -23.90 8.99 4.59
C LEU A 220 -24.81 8.71 3.40
N CYS A 221 -25.17 7.47 3.18
CA CYS A 221 -26.11 7.08 2.12
C CYS A 221 -27.33 6.36 2.72
N GLY A 222 -28.50 6.68 2.19
CA GLY A 222 -29.77 6.07 2.58
C GLY A 222 -30.92 6.65 1.77
N SER A 223 -31.89 5.82 1.38
CA SER A 223 -32.98 6.16 0.44
C SER A 223 -33.82 7.39 0.87
N ASP A 224 -33.91 7.65 2.16
CA ASP A 224 -34.73 8.73 2.72
C ASP A 224 -33.93 9.77 3.50
N ILE A 225 -32.62 9.81 3.34
CA ILE A 225 -31.74 10.70 4.11
C ILE A 225 -32.10 12.19 3.96
N HIS A 226 -32.62 12.58 2.80
CA HIS A 226 -33.07 13.96 2.52
C HIS A 226 -34.31 14.38 3.31
N LYS A 227 -35.04 13.43 3.92
CA LYS A 227 -36.22 13.74 4.75
C LYS A 227 -35.84 14.22 6.16
N ALA A 228 -34.60 14.04 6.57
CA ALA A 228 -34.10 14.46 7.87
C ALA A 228 -33.85 15.96 7.89
N SER A 229 -34.85 16.75 8.27
CA SER A 229 -34.77 18.23 8.31
C SER A 229 -33.65 18.76 9.18
N PHE A 230 -33.25 18.06 10.26
CA PHE A 230 -32.15 18.49 11.14
C PHE A 230 -30.77 18.46 10.48
N LEU A 231 -30.62 17.80 9.33
CA LEU A 231 -29.37 17.80 8.59
C LEU A 231 -29.07 19.15 7.96
N SER A 232 -30.07 20.04 7.81
CA SER A 232 -29.86 21.42 7.37
C SER A 232 -29.07 22.28 8.38
N ASP A 233 -28.92 21.83 9.62
CA ASP A 233 -28.13 22.52 10.65
C ASP A 233 -26.61 22.26 10.48
N TYR A 234 -26.24 21.36 9.57
CA TYR A 234 -24.87 20.99 9.24
C TYR A 234 -24.49 21.48 7.85
N ASP A 235 -23.18 21.66 7.64
CA ASP A 235 -22.66 21.92 6.30
C ASP A 235 -22.72 20.61 5.49
N THR A 236 -23.63 20.56 4.52
CA THR A 236 -23.94 19.35 3.77
C THR A 236 -23.89 19.55 2.27
N VAL A 237 -23.39 18.52 1.56
CA VAL A 237 -23.42 18.45 0.10
C VAL A 237 -24.17 17.18 -0.30
N SER A 238 -25.29 17.36 -1.03
CA SER A 238 -26.15 16.27 -1.49
C SER A 238 -25.66 15.69 -2.82
N ASN A 239 -25.64 14.36 -2.95
CA ASN A 239 -25.28 13.65 -4.16
C ASN A 239 -26.13 12.37 -4.31
N GLY A 240 -27.26 12.47 -4.99
CA GLY A 240 -28.24 11.37 -5.11
C GLY A 240 -28.74 10.93 -3.73
N ASP A 241 -28.72 9.63 -3.45
CA ASP A 241 -29.13 9.05 -2.15
C ASP A 241 -28.05 9.16 -1.07
N CYS A 242 -26.99 9.92 -1.31
CA CYS A 242 -25.92 10.17 -0.37
C CYS A 242 -25.82 11.66 -0.01
N MET A 243 -25.39 11.94 1.23
CA MET A 243 -25.12 13.27 1.72
C MET A 243 -23.75 13.29 2.41
N THR A 244 -22.88 14.21 1.98
CA THR A 244 -21.61 14.47 2.67
C THR A 244 -21.85 15.51 3.73
N ILE A 245 -21.47 15.22 4.97
CA ILE A 245 -21.74 16.05 6.15
C ILE A 245 -20.40 16.39 6.79
N SER A 246 -20.12 17.68 6.96
CA SER A 246 -18.96 18.15 7.73
C SER A 246 -19.25 17.91 9.22
N ALA A 247 -18.55 16.94 9.79
CA ALA A 247 -18.76 16.52 11.19
C ALA A 247 -17.52 15.81 11.73
N SER A 248 -17.31 15.89 13.03
CA SER A 248 -16.35 15.07 13.77
C SER A 248 -16.86 13.62 13.94
N ALA A 249 -15.99 12.72 14.38
CA ALA A 249 -16.35 11.33 14.67
C ALA A 249 -17.45 11.21 15.76
N THR A 250 -17.49 12.14 16.69
CA THR A 250 -18.52 12.17 17.74
C THR A 250 -19.86 12.64 17.17
N GLU A 251 -19.85 13.75 16.43
CA GLU A 251 -21.05 14.32 15.81
C GLU A 251 -21.70 13.36 14.81
N ILE A 252 -20.91 12.65 14.00
CA ILE A 252 -21.47 11.69 13.02
C ILE A 252 -22.19 10.54 13.74
N SER A 253 -21.70 10.10 14.89
CA SER A 253 -22.37 9.08 15.71
C SER A 253 -23.72 9.56 16.23
N GLU A 254 -23.81 10.82 16.67
CA GLU A 254 -25.06 11.45 17.09
C GLU A 254 -26.03 11.62 15.92
N ILE A 255 -25.54 12.01 14.76
CA ILE A 255 -26.35 12.13 13.53
C ILE A 255 -26.95 10.78 13.14
N ILE A 256 -26.14 9.71 13.12
CA ILE A 256 -26.64 8.36 12.81
C ILE A 256 -27.70 7.92 13.82
N PHE A 257 -27.50 8.20 15.11
CA PHE A 257 -28.50 7.90 16.13
C PHE A 257 -29.82 8.65 15.91
N LYS A 258 -29.77 9.97 15.62
CA LYS A 258 -30.97 10.76 15.30
C LYS A 258 -31.69 10.25 14.05
N LEU A 259 -30.97 9.86 13.00
CA LEU A 259 -31.52 9.26 11.79
C LEU A 259 -32.25 7.96 12.10
N SER A 260 -31.65 7.11 12.92
CA SER A 260 -32.27 5.86 13.39
C SER A 260 -33.57 6.09 14.17
N GLN A 261 -33.61 7.11 15.03
CA GLN A 261 -34.86 7.49 15.76
C GLN A 261 -35.98 7.94 14.82
N GLN A 262 -35.65 8.56 13.68
CA GLN A 262 -36.60 8.94 12.63
C GLN A 262 -36.94 7.81 11.65
N GLN A 263 -36.47 6.57 11.94
CA GLN A 263 -36.64 5.39 11.08
C GLN A 263 -36.03 5.54 9.67
N ILE A 264 -35.03 6.43 9.52
CA ILE A 264 -34.29 6.59 8.28
C ILE A 264 -33.13 5.58 8.27
N ALA A 265 -33.21 4.64 7.33
CA ALA A 265 -32.20 3.59 7.20
C ALA A 265 -30.94 4.13 6.52
N ILE A 266 -29.78 3.92 7.15
CA ILE A 266 -28.48 4.22 6.59
C ILE A 266 -27.89 2.96 5.99
N THR A 267 -27.56 2.99 4.70
CA THR A 267 -26.96 1.88 3.97
C THR A 267 -25.42 1.95 3.97
N SER A 268 -24.86 3.14 4.13
CA SER A 268 -23.40 3.35 4.18
C SER A 268 -23.04 4.61 4.97
N CYS A 269 -21.96 4.51 5.74
CA CYS A 269 -21.28 5.66 6.37
C CYS A 269 -19.78 5.52 6.08
N ARG A 270 -19.20 6.50 5.37
CA ARG A 270 -17.79 6.47 5.01
C ARG A 270 -17.13 7.80 5.35
N PRO A 271 -15.92 7.79 5.97
CA PRO A 271 -15.15 9.02 6.14
C PRO A 271 -14.72 9.54 4.77
N VAL A 272 -14.75 10.84 4.60
CA VAL A 272 -14.20 11.54 3.44
C VAL A 272 -12.88 12.18 3.88
N LEU A 273 -11.78 11.70 3.29
CA LEU A 273 -10.44 12.13 3.65
C LEU A 273 -10.07 13.43 2.93
N ASP A 274 -9.66 14.42 3.69
CA ASP A 274 -9.05 15.64 3.15
C ASP A 274 -7.56 15.38 2.88
N LEU A 275 -7.26 14.93 1.66
CA LEU A 275 -5.89 14.59 1.26
C LEU A 275 -4.96 15.81 1.22
N GLN A 276 -5.50 17.05 1.07
CA GLN A 276 -4.67 18.27 1.06
C GLN A 276 -4.02 18.48 2.44
N GLN A 277 -4.71 18.12 3.50
CA GLN A 277 -4.13 18.20 4.86
C GLN A 277 -3.00 17.20 5.11
N LEU A 278 -3.00 16.05 4.41
CA LEU A 278 -1.90 15.10 4.50
C LEU A 278 -0.59 15.69 3.96
N PHE A 279 -0.69 16.52 2.95
CA PHE A 279 0.48 17.08 2.27
C PHE A 279 0.92 18.44 2.81
N ASN A 280 0.05 19.15 3.53
CA ASN A 280 0.31 20.48 4.12
C ASN A 280 -0.04 20.54 5.62
N PRO A 281 0.62 19.76 6.50
CA PRO A 281 0.28 19.73 7.93
C PRO A 281 0.62 21.03 8.70
N LYS A 282 1.21 22.05 8.04
CA LYS A 282 1.69 23.29 8.68
C LYS A 282 0.71 24.46 8.69
N GLU A 283 -0.48 24.31 8.11
CA GLU A 283 -1.55 25.32 8.21
C GLU A 283 -2.49 24.96 9.40
N LYS A 284 -1.97 25.08 10.62
CA LYS A 284 -2.75 25.13 11.86
C LYS A 284 -2.38 26.36 12.63
#